data_dbcdb9f8ecb886b9fb9c99cf246318a5
#
_entry.id   dbcdb9f8ecb886b9fb9c99cf246318a5
#
_cell.length_a   1.000
_cell.length_b   1.000
_cell.length_c   1.000
_cell.angle_alpha   90.00
_cell.angle_beta   90.00
_cell.angle_gamma   90.00
#
_symmetry.space_group_name_H-M   'P 1'
#
loop_
_entity.id
_entity.type
_entity.pdbx_description
1 polymer ?
#
loop_
_entity_poly.entity_id
_entity_poly.type
_entity_poly.pdbx_seq_one_letter_code
_entity_poly.pdbx_strand_id
1 'polypeptide(L)'
;MDRMTTAPTLATSPAARPAELCEAHGHLPWLGKALSMLSLEGCTSVRDSLDRIAARAATMTPGAWLQVHSARYEGWAERRWMTRDEVDRATGPRPTLVMSFDHHAVFANSAALAAAKIDRSTPDPAGGIIERVSSGPNSGEPTGLLLEAAAFSTWALAPEPPESRRQAQITDALDHLAALGFKEIHDLASPHWLGPLLATLEREQRLPLRVGLYGLLDDIEAIAATRSTWESPRVRLLGGKIFTDGTLNSRTAWVIETYAESPPDLQHGKPLMTPKEITNAAERCLRLNLGLAMHAIGDGAVRACLDGIASIPSSLRLSVSPSLPIRIEHAELIAPTDIPRFAELGVVASVQPCHLLADIEALHRAVPGQLDRVMPWKSLIR
;
A
#
# COMPACT_ATOMS: atom_id res chain seq x y z
N MET A 1 -43.85 24.78 -27.87
CA MET A 1 -43.51 25.77 -26.82
C MET A 1 -42.56 25.08 -25.86
N ASP A 2 -41.26 25.17 -26.20
CA ASP A 2 -40.18 24.55 -25.43
C ASP A 2 -39.84 25.43 -24.26
N ARG A 3 -39.87 24.85 -23.07
CA ARG A 3 -39.27 25.45 -21.90
C ARG A 3 -37.81 24.94 -21.78
N MET A 4 -36.87 25.72 -22.27
CA MET A 4 -35.46 25.58 -21.93
C MET A 4 -35.27 25.90 -20.44
N THR A 5 -34.96 24.89 -19.63
CA THR A 5 -34.51 25.08 -18.28
C THR A 5 -33.06 25.55 -18.31
N THR A 6 -32.82 26.78 -17.90
CA THR A 6 -31.49 27.35 -17.72
C THR A 6 -30.77 26.64 -16.57
N ALA A 7 -29.57 26.11 -16.84
CA ALA A 7 -28.69 25.57 -15.82
C ALA A 7 -28.28 26.66 -14.81
N PRO A 8 -28.17 26.36 -13.50
CA PRO A 8 -27.74 27.34 -12.54
C PRO A 8 -26.27 27.73 -12.78
N THR A 9 -26.04 29.02 -12.93
CA THR A 9 -24.71 29.64 -13.00
C THR A 9 -24.02 29.44 -11.64
N LEU A 10 -22.95 28.65 -11.60
CA LEU A 10 -22.08 28.56 -10.41
C LEU A 10 -21.47 29.95 -10.16
N ALA A 11 -21.85 30.59 -9.05
CA ALA A 11 -21.23 31.81 -8.59
C ALA A 11 -19.75 31.53 -8.31
N THR A 12 -18.86 32.20 -9.04
CA THR A 12 -17.42 32.18 -8.79
C THR A 12 -17.14 32.92 -7.48
N SER A 13 -16.92 32.18 -6.41
CA SER A 13 -16.35 32.70 -5.17
C SER A 13 -14.96 33.28 -5.47
N PRO A 14 -14.50 34.37 -4.77
CA PRO A 14 -13.18 34.93 -5.00
C PRO A 14 -12.14 33.82 -4.81
N ALA A 15 -11.21 33.72 -5.78
CA ALA A 15 -10.23 32.67 -5.90
C ALA A 15 -9.47 32.46 -4.57
N ALA A 16 -9.91 31.49 -3.78
CA ALA A 16 -9.05 30.91 -2.76
C ALA A 16 -7.77 30.46 -3.49
N ARG A 17 -6.58 30.84 -2.96
CA ARG A 17 -5.34 30.25 -3.44
C ARG A 17 -5.57 28.72 -3.48
N PRO A 18 -5.27 28.05 -4.60
CA PRO A 18 -5.39 26.61 -4.62
C PRO A 18 -4.60 26.07 -3.44
N ALA A 19 -5.26 25.28 -2.59
CA ALA A 19 -4.58 24.60 -1.50
C ALA A 19 -3.40 23.84 -2.11
N GLU A 20 -2.21 23.95 -1.52
CA GLU A 20 -1.05 23.20 -1.98
C GLU A 20 -1.42 21.72 -1.95
N LEU A 21 -1.19 21.00 -3.05
CA LEU A 21 -1.48 19.58 -3.12
C LEU A 21 -0.48 18.82 -2.23
N CYS A 22 -1.01 18.04 -1.31
CA CYS A 22 -0.25 17.10 -0.49
C CYS A 22 -0.70 15.67 -0.83
N GLU A 23 0.25 14.80 -1.20
CA GLU A 23 0.01 13.36 -1.22
C GLU A 23 0.10 12.85 0.22
N ALA A 24 -1.04 12.65 0.84
CA ALA A 24 -1.09 12.33 2.27
C ALA A 24 -0.85 10.84 2.59
N HIS A 25 -0.84 9.95 1.59
CA HIS A 25 -0.59 8.52 1.77
C HIS A 25 0.26 7.97 0.62
N GLY A 26 1.52 8.31 0.60
CA GLY A 26 2.45 7.80 -0.41
C GLY A 26 3.45 6.78 0.17
N HIS A 27 4.11 6.07 -0.75
CA HIS A 27 5.22 5.15 -0.48
C HIS A 27 6.37 5.51 -1.41
N LEU A 28 7.15 6.53 -1.05
CA LEU A 28 8.17 7.14 -1.90
C LEU A 28 9.23 6.14 -2.42
N PRO A 29 9.81 5.25 -1.57
CA PRO A 29 10.72 4.22 -2.05
C PRO A 29 10.07 3.25 -3.04
N TRP A 30 8.81 2.89 -2.81
CA TRP A 30 8.07 2.02 -3.72
C TRP A 30 7.78 2.72 -5.05
N LEU A 31 7.33 3.97 -5.05
CA LEU A 31 7.11 4.75 -6.26
C LEU A 31 8.39 4.85 -7.10
N GLY A 32 9.52 5.19 -6.49
CA GLY A 32 10.80 5.28 -7.20
C GLY A 32 11.25 3.94 -7.79
N LYS A 33 11.02 2.84 -7.06
CA LYS A 33 11.27 1.49 -7.54
C LYS A 33 10.33 1.17 -8.71
N ALA A 34 9.02 1.44 -8.59
CA ALA A 34 8.01 1.19 -9.61
C ALA A 34 8.29 1.95 -10.91
N LEU A 35 8.67 3.23 -10.84
CA LEU A 35 9.05 4.02 -12.02
C LEU A 35 10.25 3.43 -12.78
N SER A 36 11.11 2.67 -12.10
CA SER A 36 12.29 2.03 -12.70
C SER A 36 12.04 0.60 -13.18
N MET A 37 10.93 -0.03 -12.77
CA MET A 37 10.54 -1.38 -13.16
C MET A 37 9.75 -1.39 -14.48
N LEU A 38 9.56 -2.57 -15.04
CA LEU A 38 8.63 -2.78 -16.14
C LEU A 38 7.19 -2.76 -15.62
N SER A 39 6.35 -1.88 -16.17
CA SER A 39 4.91 -1.90 -15.94
C SER A 39 4.17 -2.71 -17.01
N LEU A 40 3.21 -3.52 -16.60
CA LEU A 40 2.22 -4.18 -17.46
C LEU A 40 0.90 -3.40 -17.55
N GLU A 41 0.87 -2.19 -17.02
CA GLU A 41 -0.30 -1.33 -17.17
C GLU A 41 -0.67 -1.15 -18.64
N GLY A 42 -1.96 -1.27 -18.95
CA GLY A 42 -2.47 -1.19 -20.31
C GLY A 42 -2.25 -2.43 -21.16
N CYS A 43 -1.61 -3.51 -20.66
CA CYS A 43 -1.60 -4.80 -21.35
C CYS A 43 -3.02 -5.38 -21.41
N THR A 44 -3.40 -5.91 -22.57
CA THR A 44 -4.72 -6.47 -22.83
C THR A 44 -4.75 -7.98 -23.01
N SER A 45 -3.59 -8.64 -23.00
CA SER A 45 -3.48 -10.08 -23.17
C SER A 45 -2.20 -10.65 -22.52
N VAL A 46 -2.18 -11.96 -22.29
CA VAL A 46 -0.98 -12.70 -21.90
C VAL A 46 0.17 -12.48 -22.90
N ARG A 47 -0.14 -12.51 -24.19
CA ARG A 47 0.85 -12.30 -25.24
C ARG A 47 1.49 -10.92 -25.17
N ASP A 48 0.70 -9.85 -25.07
CA ASP A 48 1.21 -8.48 -24.95
C ASP A 48 2.13 -8.33 -23.73
N SER A 49 1.72 -8.92 -22.60
CA SER A 49 2.51 -8.94 -21.37
C SER A 49 3.84 -9.67 -21.54
N LEU A 50 3.83 -10.84 -22.17
CA LEU A 50 5.06 -11.63 -22.42
C LEU A 50 5.99 -10.95 -23.41
N ASP A 51 5.48 -10.31 -24.45
CA ASP A 51 6.28 -9.57 -25.43
C ASP A 51 7.01 -8.39 -24.74
N ARG A 52 6.36 -7.65 -23.85
CA ARG A 52 6.99 -6.60 -23.04
C ARG A 52 8.04 -7.16 -22.08
N ILE A 53 7.73 -8.26 -21.39
CA ILE A 53 8.67 -8.95 -20.49
C ILE A 53 9.91 -9.41 -21.25
N ALA A 54 9.75 -10.05 -22.42
CA ALA A 54 10.86 -10.51 -23.25
C ALA A 54 11.73 -9.36 -23.73
N ALA A 55 11.13 -8.29 -24.22
CA ALA A 55 11.84 -7.09 -24.66
C ALA A 55 12.68 -6.48 -23.52
N ARG A 56 12.13 -6.39 -22.33
CA ARG A 56 12.86 -5.90 -21.14
C ARG A 56 13.99 -6.85 -20.75
N ALA A 57 13.73 -8.16 -20.70
CA ALA A 57 14.73 -9.17 -20.34
C ALA A 57 15.95 -9.11 -21.27
N ALA A 58 15.73 -8.90 -22.57
CA ALA A 58 16.80 -8.81 -23.57
C ALA A 58 17.77 -7.64 -23.37
N THR A 59 17.32 -6.56 -22.68
CA THR A 59 18.16 -5.38 -22.42
C THR A 59 18.91 -5.41 -21.09
N MET A 60 18.66 -6.44 -20.25
CA MET A 60 19.22 -6.51 -18.90
C MET A 60 20.49 -7.36 -18.85
N THR A 61 21.35 -7.06 -17.88
CA THR A 61 22.53 -7.88 -17.59
C THR A 61 22.15 -9.34 -17.33
N PRO A 62 22.88 -10.33 -17.87
CA PRO A 62 22.63 -11.74 -17.57
C PRO A 62 22.59 -12.02 -16.07
N GLY A 63 21.62 -12.83 -15.61
CA GLY A 63 21.45 -13.20 -14.20
C GLY A 63 20.82 -12.15 -13.30
N ALA A 64 20.62 -10.91 -13.75
CA ALA A 64 19.91 -9.90 -12.97
C ALA A 64 18.42 -10.26 -12.82
N TRP A 65 17.85 -10.04 -11.66
CA TRP A 65 16.43 -10.25 -11.40
C TRP A 65 15.58 -9.27 -12.21
N LEU A 66 14.52 -9.78 -12.82
CA LEU A 66 13.51 -8.96 -13.47
C LEU A 66 12.28 -8.86 -12.57
N GLN A 67 12.04 -7.67 -12.05
CA GLN A 67 10.81 -7.33 -11.32
C GLN A 67 9.89 -6.55 -12.26
N VAL A 68 8.62 -6.97 -12.30
CA VAL A 68 7.56 -6.43 -13.15
C VAL A 68 6.35 -6.15 -12.27
N HIS A 69 5.59 -5.09 -12.53
CA HIS A 69 4.43 -4.73 -11.73
C HIS A 69 3.18 -4.44 -12.58
N SER A 70 2.07 -4.18 -11.90
CA SER A 70 0.78 -3.80 -12.52
C SER A 70 0.18 -4.87 -13.42
N ALA A 71 0.39 -6.16 -13.13
CA ALA A 71 -0.32 -7.23 -13.82
C ALA A 71 -1.79 -7.25 -13.40
N ARG A 72 -2.71 -7.13 -14.37
CA ARG A 72 -4.16 -7.18 -14.15
C ARG A 72 -4.78 -8.22 -15.06
N TYR A 73 -4.60 -9.50 -14.71
CA TYR A 73 -4.98 -10.64 -15.55
C TYR A 73 -6.49 -10.71 -15.84
N GLU A 74 -7.34 -10.20 -14.95
CA GLU A 74 -8.79 -10.13 -15.16
C GLU A 74 -9.17 -9.26 -16.37
N GLY A 75 -8.33 -8.27 -16.68
CA GLY A 75 -8.49 -7.39 -17.85
C GLY A 75 -7.89 -7.95 -19.14
N TRP A 76 -7.19 -9.08 -19.10
CA TRP A 76 -6.61 -9.70 -20.28
C TRP A 76 -7.64 -10.56 -21.02
N ALA A 77 -7.45 -10.72 -22.33
CA ALA A 77 -8.37 -11.50 -23.17
C ALA A 77 -8.53 -12.94 -22.69
N GLU A 78 -7.43 -13.55 -22.19
CA GLU A 78 -7.42 -14.92 -21.70
C GLU A 78 -7.94 -15.06 -20.26
N ARG A 79 -8.05 -13.95 -19.51
CA ARG A 79 -8.50 -13.90 -18.11
C ARG A 79 -7.77 -14.90 -17.19
N ARG A 80 -6.49 -15.08 -17.41
CA ARG A 80 -5.61 -15.97 -16.65
C ARG A 80 -4.24 -15.36 -16.45
N TRP A 81 -3.54 -15.81 -15.44
CA TRP A 81 -2.10 -15.56 -15.32
C TRP A 81 -1.33 -16.27 -16.46
N MET A 82 -0.14 -15.78 -16.74
CA MET A 82 0.86 -16.46 -17.55
C MET A 82 1.21 -17.82 -16.90
N THR A 83 1.66 -18.78 -17.68
CA THR A 83 2.23 -20.03 -17.15
C THR A 83 3.73 -19.87 -16.93
N ARG A 84 4.32 -20.74 -16.08
CA ARG A 84 5.78 -20.78 -15.88
C ARG A 84 6.53 -20.92 -17.20
N ASP A 85 6.11 -21.88 -18.04
CA ASP A 85 6.74 -22.15 -19.32
C ASP A 85 6.68 -20.95 -20.28
N GLU A 86 5.61 -20.16 -20.22
CA GLU A 86 5.48 -18.93 -21.02
C GLU A 86 6.49 -17.88 -20.55
N VAL A 87 6.60 -17.66 -19.23
CA VAL A 87 7.55 -16.69 -18.68
C VAL A 87 9.00 -17.18 -18.84
N ASP A 88 9.28 -18.46 -18.61
CA ASP A 88 10.61 -19.04 -18.78
C ASP A 88 11.11 -18.89 -20.22
N ARG A 89 10.23 -19.09 -21.21
CA ARG A 89 10.56 -18.85 -22.63
C ARG A 89 10.86 -17.39 -22.94
N ALA A 90 10.13 -16.47 -22.29
CA ALA A 90 10.29 -15.03 -22.49
C ALA A 90 11.56 -14.47 -21.83
N THR A 91 12.01 -15.06 -20.71
CA THR A 91 13.08 -14.50 -19.87
C THR A 91 14.35 -15.35 -19.80
N GLY A 92 14.30 -16.62 -20.27
CA GLY A 92 15.37 -17.59 -20.10
C GLY A 92 15.63 -17.92 -18.62
N PRO A 93 16.89 -18.18 -18.22
CA PRO A 93 17.24 -18.57 -16.85
C PRO A 93 17.23 -17.41 -15.84
N ARG A 94 16.66 -16.28 -16.19
CA ARG A 94 16.59 -15.08 -15.36
C ARG A 94 15.50 -15.22 -14.31
N PRO A 95 15.78 -15.05 -12.99
CA PRO A 95 14.72 -14.96 -12.00
C PRO A 95 13.78 -13.79 -12.31
N THR A 96 12.51 -14.09 -12.49
CA THR A 96 11.48 -13.12 -12.90
C THR A 96 10.30 -13.18 -11.97
N LEU A 97 9.91 -12.03 -11.45
CA LEU A 97 8.76 -11.83 -10.57
C LEU A 97 7.80 -10.81 -11.20
N VAL A 98 6.53 -11.18 -11.31
CA VAL A 98 5.47 -10.30 -11.84
C VAL A 98 4.43 -10.06 -10.76
N MET A 99 4.37 -8.86 -10.25
CA MET A 99 3.43 -8.45 -9.20
C MET A 99 2.10 -8.01 -9.78
N SER A 100 1.00 -8.42 -9.16
CA SER A 100 -0.33 -7.95 -9.48
C SER A 100 -0.49 -6.43 -9.22
N PHE A 101 -1.50 -5.82 -9.81
CA PHE A 101 -1.76 -4.39 -9.66
C PHE A 101 -2.15 -4.00 -8.23
N ASP A 102 -2.78 -4.91 -7.49
CA ASP A 102 -3.21 -4.75 -6.10
C ASP A 102 -2.13 -5.13 -5.07
N HIS A 103 -0.98 -5.62 -5.54
CA HIS A 103 0.19 -6.01 -4.76
C HIS A 103 0.02 -7.26 -3.88
N HIS A 104 -1.09 -8.00 -4.00
CA HIS A 104 -1.37 -9.18 -3.17
C HIS A 104 -0.97 -10.52 -3.81
N ALA A 105 -0.56 -10.51 -5.09
CA ALA A 105 -0.09 -11.68 -5.80
C ALA A 105 1.23 -11.42 -6.51
N VAL A 106 2.08 -12.44 -6.55
CA VAL A 106 3.32 -12.47 -7.34
C VAL A 106 3.35 -13.74 -8.16
N PHE A 107 3.56 -13.59 -9.46
CA PHE A 107 3.89 -14.73 -10.32
C PHE A 107 5.41 -14.86 -10.43
N ALA A 108 5.95 -16.01 -10.06
CA ALA A 108 7.36 -16.35 -10.07
C ALA A 108 7.64 -17.40 -11.19
N ASN A 109 8.61 -17.14 -12.03
CA ASN A 109 9.07 -18.12 -13.00
C ASN A 109 9.91 -19.23 -12.33
N SER A 110 10.31 -20.27 -13.10
CA SER A 110 11.04 -21.40 -12.55
C SER A 110 12.36 -21.01 -11.88
N ALA A 111 13.08 -20.03 -12.42
CA ALA A 111 14.32 -19.54 -11.83
C ALA A 111 14.08 -18.78 -10.50
N ALA A 112 13.01 -18.01 -10.41
CA ALA A 112 12.63 -17.31 -9.17
C ALA A 112 12.13 -18.29 -8.08
N LEU A 113 11.32 -19.30 -8.44
CA LEU A 113 10.91 -20.36 -7.51
C LEU A 113 12.12 -21.14 -6.98
N ALA A 114 13.07 -21.49 -7.84
CA ALA A 114 14.31 -22.17 -7.44
C ALA A 114 15.13 -21.31 -6.46
N ALA A 115 15.26 -20.00 -6.72
CA ALA A 115 15.94 -19.07 -5.83
C ALA A 115 15.21 -18.93 -4.47
N ALA A 116 13.87 -19.01 -4.48
CA ALA A 116 13.04 -19.01 -3.28
C ALA A 116 13.03 -20.36 -2.55
N LYS A 117 13.62 -21.41 -3.13
CA LYS A 117 13.56 -22.79 -2.64
C LYS A 117 12.11 -23.31 -2.49
N ILE A 118 11.25 -22.87 -3.41
CA ILE A 118 9.85 -23.30 -3.48
C ILE A 118 9.72 -24.45 -4.47
N ASP A 119 9.29 -25.59 -3.99
CA ASP A 119 9.06 -26.81 -4.76
C ASP A 119 7.75 -27.49 -4.35
N ARG A 120 7.53 -28.72 -4.83
CA ARG A 120 6.35 -29.54 -4.54
C ARG A 120 6.18 -29.81 -3.03
N SER A 121 7.27 -29.89 -2.28
CA SER A 121 7.28 -30.26 -0.86
C SER A 121 7.17 -29.03 0.07
N THR A 122 7.35 -27.83 -0.45
CA THR A 122 7.32 -26.60 0.36
C THR A 122 5.91 -26.34 0.87
N PRO A 123 5.67 -26.24 2.20
CA PRO A 123 4.35 -25.95 2.72
C PRO A 123 3.98 -24.47 2.46
N ASP A 124 2.70 -24.19 2.48
CA ASP A 124 2.22 -22.81 2.46
C ASP A 124 2.70 -22.09 3.72
N PRO A 125 3.28 -20.88 3.61
CA PRO A 125 3.65 -20.10 4.77
C PRO A 125 2.41 -19.59 5.51
N ALA A 126 2.55 -19.32 6.80
CA ALA A 126 1.47 -18.72 7.57
C ALA A 126 0.98 -17.41 6.92
N GLY A 127 -0.30 -17.35 6.57
CA GLY A 127 -0.91 -16.20 5.90
C GLY A 127 -0.53 -16.05 4.43
N GLY A 128 -0.04 -17.10 3.76
CA GLY A 128 0.25 -17.10 2.33
C GLY A 128 -0.16 -18.39 1.66
N ILE A 129 -0.25 -18.38 0.32
CA ILE A 129 -0.61 -19.52 -0.51
C ILE A 129 0.40 -19.69 -1.63
N ILE A 130 0.86 -20.91 -1.84
CA ILE A 130 1.61 -21.35 -3.02
C ILE A 130 0.63 -22.11 -3.91
N GLU A 131 0.16 -21.49 -4.99
CA GLU A 131 -0.75 -22.17 -5.90
C GLU A 131 -0.09 -23.37 -6.58
N ARG A 132 -0.82 -24.50 -6.67
CA ARG A 132 -0.30 -25.76 -7.18
C ARG A 132 -1.17 -26.30 -8.28
N VAL A 133 -0.54 -27.05 -9.19
CA VAL A 133 -1.23 -27.81 -10.24
C VAL A 133 -2.14 -28.84 -9.57
N SER A 134 -3.44 -28.75 -9.82
CA SER A 134 -4.47 -29.58 -9.17
C SER A 134 -4.54 -31.02 -9.69
N SER A 135 -4.10 -31.28 -10.94
CA SER A 135 -4.26 -32.61 -11.59
C SER A 135 -3.23 -32.82 -12.71
N GLY A 136 -3.09 -34.05 -13.14
CA GLY A 136 -2.18 -34.45 -14.22
C GLY A 136 -0.78 -34.82 -13.74
N PRO A 137 0.19 -35.02 -14.68
CA PRO A 137 1.53 -35.50 -14.37
C PRO A 137 2.33 -34.54 -13.45
N ASN A 138 2.02 -33.28 -13.50
CA ASN A 138 2.65 -32.23 -12.68
C ASN A 138 1.84 -31.86 -11.42
N SER A 139 0.85 -32.69 -11.04
CA SER A 139 0.03 -32.42 -9.84
C SER A 139 0.89 -32.19 -8.60
N GLY A 140 0.59 -31.14 -7.84
CA GLY A 140 1.34 -30.70 -6.67
C GLY A 140 2.53 -29.79 -6.96
N GLU A 141 2.97 -29.61 -8.22
CA GLU A 141 4.00 -28.63 -8.55
C GLU A 141 3.47 -27.19 -8.40
N PRO A 142 4.29 -26.24 -7.92
CA PRO A 142 3.91 -24.84 -7.91
C PRO A 142 3.60 -24.34 -9.32
N THR A 143 2.48 -23.64 -9.50
CA THR A 143 2.12 -23.02 -10.80
C THR A 143 2.99 -21.82 -11.13
N GLY A 144 3.57 -21.20 -10.11
CA GLY A 144 4.26 -19.92 -10.13
C GLY A 144 3.48 -18.81 -9.44
N LEU A 145 2.16 -18.95 -9.25
CA LEU A 145 1.36 -17.96 -8.55
C LEU A 145 1.49 -18.12 -7.02
N LEU A 146 1.85 -17.03 -6.38
CA LEU A 146 2.06 -16.92 -4.95
C LEU A 146 1.15 -15.79 -4.44
N LEU A 147 0.50 -16.01 -3.28
CA LEU A 147 -0.42 -15.03 -2.71
C LEU A 147 0.05 -14.63 -1.29
N GLU A 148 -0.21 -13.36 -0.95
CA GLU A 148 -0.01 -12.77 0.38
C GLU A 148 1.43 -13.00 0.91
N ALA A 149 1.59 -13.60 2.09
CA ALA A 149 2.91 -13.82 2.70
C ALA A 149 3.88 -14.59 1.80
N ALA A 150 3.40 -15.52 0.97
CA ALA A 150 4.22 -16.22 -0.02
C ALA A 150 4.69 -15.28 -1.13
N ALA A 151 3.83 -14.37 -1.58
CA ALA A 151 4.14 -13.36 -2.58
C ALA A 151 5.19 -12.37 -2.04
N PHE A 152 4.95 -11.80 -0.86
CA PHE A 152 5.84 -10.79 -0.26
C PHE A 152 7.22 -11.35 0.07
N SER A 153 7.29 -12.55 0.68
CA SER A 153 8.57 -13.18 0.99
C SER A 153 9.40 -13.50 -0.26
N THR A 154 8.74 -13.95 -1.33
CA THR A 154 9.44 -14.24 -2.60
C THR A 154 9.85 -12.95 -3.32
N TRP A 155 9.00 -11.92 -3.31
CA TRP A 155 9.35 -10.60 -3.87
C TRP A 155 10.58 -9.99 -3.20
N ALA A 156 10.71 -10.13 -1.88
CA ALA A 156 11.82 -9.62 -1.08
C ALA A 156 13.17 -10.33 -1.35
N LEU A 157 13.18 -11.46 -2.07
CA LEU A 157 14.43 -12.13 -2.47
C LEU A 157 15.18 -11.41 -3.59
N ALA A 158 14.49 -10.58 -4.36
CA ALA A 158 15.17 -9.77 -5.37
C ALA A 158 16.16 -8.82 -4.66
N PRO A 159 17.43 -8.78 -5.10
CA PRO A 159 18.46 -7.97 -4.46
C PRO A 159 18.04 -6.49 -4.36
N GLU A 160 18.23 -5.90 -3.19
CA GLU A 160 18.05 -4.46 -3.03
C GLU A 160 19.06 -3.70 -3.92
N PRO A 161 18.63 -2.60 -4.54
CA PRO A 161 19.51 -1.80 -5.38
C PRO A 161 20.61 -1.16 -4.52
N PRO A 162 21.82 -0.93 -5.08
CA PRO A 162 22.87 -0.20 -4.39
C PRO A 162 22.41 1.23 -4.05
N GLU A 163 23.04 1.86 -3.08
CA GLU A 163 22.66 3.19 -2.55
C GLU A 163 22.52 4.25 -3.65
N SER A 164 23.46 4.29 -4.60
CA SER A 164 23.38 5.22 -5.75
C SER A 164 22.12 5.03 -6.60
N ARG A 165 21.66 3.79 -6.74
CA ARG A 165 20.43 3.48 -7.47
C ARG A 165 19.20 3.85 -6.65
N ARG A 166 19.21 3.62 -5.34
CA ARG A 166 18.13 4.05 -4.43
C ARG A 166 17.99 5.58 -4.45
N GLN A 167 19.10 6.31 -4.40
CA GLN A 167 19.09 7.77 -4.51
C GLN A 167 18.48 8.25 -5.83
N ALA A 168 18.83 7.63 -6.96
CA ALA A 168 18.24 7.95 -8.25
C ALA A 168 16.72 7.67 -8.25
N GLN A 169 16.29 6.52 -7.74
CA GLN A 169 14.88 6.15 -7.64
C GLN A 169 14.08 7.15 -6.78
N ILE A 170 14.62 7.60 -5.65
CA ILE A 170 13.96 8.62 -4.82
C ILE A 170 13.88 9.97 -5.55
N THR A 171 14.95 10.37 -6.25
CA THR A 171 14.95 11.60 -7.05
C THR A 171 13.87 11.52 -8.14
N ASP A 172 13.82 10.43 -8.91
CA ASP A 172 12.84 10.21 -9.97
C ASP A 172 11.40 10.28 -9.42
N ALA A 173 11.15 9.70 -8.24
CA ALA A 173 9.83 9.73 -7.60
C ALA A 173 9.44 11.16 -7.16
N LEU A 174 10.37 11.89 -6.57
CA LEU A 174 10.14 13.28 -6.14
C LEU A 174 9.86 14.19 -7.35
N ASP A 175 10.64 14.05 -8.42
CA ASP A 175 10.47 14.82 -9.64
C ASP A 175 9.14 14.49 -10.33
N HIS A 176 8.75 13.20 -10.34
CA HIS A 176 7.46 12.76 -10.85
C HIS A 176 6.30 13.42 -10.11
N LEU A 177 6.31 13.38 -8.77
CA LEU A 177 5.28 14.03 -7.94
C LEU A 177 5.26 15.54 -8.12
N ALA A 178 6.42 16.19 -8.21
CA ALA A 178 6.52 17.63 -8.47
C ALA A 178 5.92 18.01 -9.82
N ALA A 179 6.16 17.20 -10.86
CA ALA A 179 5.59 17.40 -12.19
C ALA A 179 4.07 17.27 -12.22
N LEU A 180 3.48 16.43 -11.32
CA LEU A 180 2.04 16.32 -11.10
C LEU A 180 1.46 17.49 -10.28
N GLY A 181 2.29 18.39 -9.77
CA GLY A 181 1.86 19.58 -9.02
C GLY A 181 1.81 19.42 -7.51
N PHE A 182 2.20 18.25 -6.95
CA PHE A 182 2.32 18.08 -5.51
C PHE A 182 3.41 18.99 -4.93
N LYS A 183 3.20 19.44 -3.70
CA LYS A 183 4.13 20.28 -2.91
C LYS A 183 4.62 19.58 -1.66
N GLU A 184 3.93 18.53 -1.27
CA GLU A 184 4.23 17.73 -0.10
C GLU A 184 3.83 16.28 -0.33
N ILE A 185 4.57 15.35 0.27
CA ILE A 185 4.21 13.94 0.38
C ILE A 185 4.41 13.47 1.81
N HIS A 186 3.48 12.67 2.32
CA HIS A 186 3.67 11.85 3.50
C HIS A 186 4.02 10.43 3.08
N ASP A 187 5.25 10.02 3.38
CA ASP A 187 5.74 8.67 3.12
C ASP A 187 5.40 7.75 4.27
N LEU A 188 4.59 6.73 4.00
CA LEU A 188 4.10 5.76 4.98
C LEU A 188 4.96 4.49 4.94
N ALA A 189 5.45 4.04 6.10
CA ALA A 189 6.43 2.96 6.25
C ALA A 189 7.85 3.33 5.78
N SER A 190 8.29 4.53 6.15
CA SER A 190 9.61 5.07 5.79
C SER A 190 10.75 4.24 6.38
N PRO A 191 11.70 3.76 5.57
CA PRO A 191 12.88 3.10 6.07
C PRO A 191 13.85 4.11 6.73
N HIS A 192 14.68 3.64 7.67
CA HIS A 192 15.59 4.46 8.45
C HIS A 192 16.57 5.31 7.61
N TRP A 193 16.93 4.85 6.40
CA TRP A 193 17.87 5.56 5.52
C TRP A 193 17.23 6.73 4.75
N LEU A 194 15.89 6.81 4.68
CA LEU A 194 15.21 7.79 3.81
C LEU A 194 15.39 9.22 4.32
N GLY A 195 15.23 9.49 5.63
CA GLY A 195 15.42 10.81 6.20
C GLY A 195 16.81 11.40 5.92
N PRO A 196 17.91 10.69 6.23
CA PRO A 196 19.27 11.12 5.88
C PRO A 196 19.49 11.38 4.38
N LEU A 197 18.92 10.54 3.50
CA LEU A 197 19.00 10.74 2.06
C LEU A 197 18.30 12.02 1.61
N LEU A 198 17.08 12.26 2.08
CA LEU A 198 16.30 13.46 1.76
C LEU A 198 17.00 14.74 2.24
N ALA A 199 17.60 14.72 3.43
CA ALA A 199 18.41 15.83 3.93
C ALA A 199 19.66 16.09 3.06
N THR A 200 20.23 15.05 2.47
CA THR A 200 21.32 15.21 1.49
C THR A 200 20.80 15.89 0.23
N LEU A 201 19.68 15.43 -0.32
CA LEU A 201 19.05 16.06 -1.49
C LEU A 201 18.65 17.52 -1.22
N GLU A 202 18.17 17.84 -0.01
CA GLU A 202 17.86 19.22 0.37
C GLU A 202 19.12 20.10 0.39
N ARG A 203 20.22 19.66 0.98
CA ARG A 203 21.51 20.39 0.98
C ARG A 203 22.04 20.61 -0.45
N GLU A 204 21.81 19.67 -1.34
CA GLU A 204 22.15 19.74 -2.75
C GLU A 204 21.16 20.57 -3.58
N GLN A 205 20.12 21.15 -2.96
CA GLN A 205 19.03 21.88 -3.62
C GLN A 205 18.26 21.06 -4.66
N ARG A 206 18.16 19.76 -4.44
CA ARG A 206 17.51 18.76 -5.29
C ARG A 206 16.23 18.18 -4.69
N LEU A 207 15.73 18.73 -3.60
CA LEU A 207 14.47 18.33 -2.96
C LEU A 207 13.34 19.24 -3.44
N PRO A 208 12.48 18.84 -4.40
CA PRO A 208 11.43 19.68 -4.93
C PRO A 208 10.20 19.83 -4.01
N LEU A 209 9.98 18.84 -3.13
CA LEU A 209 8.79 18.71 -2.25
C LEU A 209 9.19 18.81 -0.77
N ARG A 210 8.18 19.09 0.09
CA ARG A 210 8.27 18.76 1.50
C ARG A 210 7.96 17.28 1.70
N VAL A 211 8.63 16.62 2.63
CA VAL A 211 8.44 15.19 2.90
C VAL A 211 8.20 14.96 4.39
N GLY A 212 7.03 14.43 4.71
CA GLY A 212 6.70 13.93 6.04
C GLY A 212 6.90 12.42 6.10
N LEU A 213 7.62 11.93 7.10
CA LEU A 213 7.98 10.52 7.23
C LEU A 213 7.20 9.85 8.36
N TYR A 214 6.67 8.65 8.09
CA TYR A 214 6.09 7.75 9.08
C TYR A 214 6.90 6.45 9.08
N GLY A 215 7.76 6.26 10.07
CA GLY A 215 8.58 5.05 10.20
C GLY A 215 7.76 3.84 10.65
N LEU A 216 8.14 2.62 10.26
CA LEU A 216 7.55 1.42 10.86
C LEU A 216 7.74 1.44 12.38
N LEU A 217 6.74 0.93 13.12
CA LEU A 217 6.75 0.96 14.58
C LEU A 217 7.99 0.29 15.18
N ASP A 218 8.47 -0.79 14.56
CA ASP A 218 9.63 -1.55 15.06
C ASP A 218 10.94 -0.73 14.99
N ASP A 219 11.02 0.21 14.05
CA ASP A 219 12.20 1.05 13.83
C ASP A 219 12.04 2.47 14.41
N ILE A 220 10.87 2.81 14.97
CA ILE A 220 10.53 4.22 15.27
C ILE A 220 11.46 4.89 16.27
N GLU A 221 11.91 4.18 17.31
CA GLU A 221 12.86 4.71 18.30
C GLU A 221 14.23 4.97 17.68
N ALA A 222 14.71 4.06 16.83
CA ALA A 222 15.99 4.21 16.15
C ALA A 222 15.95 5.39 15.16
N ILE A 223 14.88 5.55 14.42
CA ILE A 223 14.65 6.68 13.50
C ILE A 223 14.57 7.98 14.30
N ALA A 224 13.80 8.01 15.39
CA ALA A 224 13.62 9.18 16.24
C ALA A 224 14.94 9.61 16.93
N ALA A 225 15.77 8.66 17.32
CA ALA A 225 17.06 8.96 17.96
C ALA A 225 18.02 9.72 17.03
N THR A 226 17.91 9.54 15.73
CA THR A 226 18.79 10.19 14.74
C THR A 226 18.18 11.43 14.09
N ARG A 227 16.89 11.72 14.31
CA ARG A 227 16.15 12.77 13.60
C ARG A 227 16.79 14.14 13.64
N SER A 228 17.43 14.51 14.75
CA SER A 228 18.12 15.80 14.89
C SER A 228 19.27 16.02 13.91
N THR A 229 19.77 14.97 13.27
CA THR A 229 20.85 15.05 12.27
C THR A 229 20.36 15.31 10.85
N TRP A 230 19.06 15.14 10.59
CA TRP A 230 18.49 15.20 9.24
C TRP A 230 17.14 15.94 9.14
N GLU A 231 16.44 16.19 10.25
CA GLU A 231 15.19 16.97 10.21
C GLU A 231 15.43 18.44 9.82
N SER A 232 14.50 18.97 9.04
CA SER A 232 14.43 20.35 8.59
C SER A 232 12.95 20.78 8.46
N PRO A 233 12.67 22.04 8.13
CA PRO A 233 11.32 22.45 7.77
C PRO A 233 10.73 21.69 6.55
N ARG A 234 11.57 21.07 5.73
CA ARG A 234 11.16 20.34 4.52
C ARG A 234 11.18 18.83 4.66
N VAL A 235 11.92 18.28 5.61
CA VAL A 235 12.00 16.83 5.89
C VAL A 235 11.70 16.60 7.36
N ARG A 236 10.57 15.99 7.69
CA ARG A 236 10.13 15.83 9.07
C ARG A 236 9.71 14.40 9.39
N LEU A 237 10.05 13.92 10.57
CA LEU A 237 9.47 12.71 11.15
C LEU A 237 8.11 13.07 11.79
N LEU A 238 7.02 12.64 11.16
CA LEU A 238 5.67 12.94 11.61
C LEU A 238 5.11 11.88 12.55
N GLY A 239 5.49 10.61 12.40
CA GLY A 239 4.90 9.55 13.20
C GLY A 239 5.44 8.16 12.96
N GLY A 240 4.81 7.21 13.66
CA GLY A 240 4.94 5.78 13.41
C GLY A 240 3.86 5.27 12.46
N LYS A 241 4.10 4.12 11.83
CA LYS A 241 3.14 3.38 10.99
C LYS A 241 2.95 1.98 11.54
N ILE A 242 1.67 1.57 11.63
CA ILE A 242 1.25 0.20 11.96
C ILE A 242 0.21 -0.31 10.97
N PHE A 243 0.06 -1.64 10.92
CA PHE A 243 -0.96 -2.33 10.14
C PHE A 243 -1.84 -3.11 11.10
N THR A 244 -3.16 -2.88 11.06
CA THR A 244 -4.13 -3.50 11.99
C THR A 244 -4.97 -4.58 11.32
N ASP A 245 -5.02 -4.58 9.98
CA ASP A 245 -5.63 -5.63 9.15
C ASP A 245 -5.00 -5.65 7.75
N GLY A 246 -5.60 -6.41 6.84
CA GLY A 246 -5.24 -6.46 5.42
C GLY A 246 -6.21 -5.70 4.52
N THR A 247 -6.60 -6.27 3.36
CA THR A 247 -7.42 -5.59 2.33
C THR A 247 -8.72 -6.34 2.02
N LEU A 248 -9.68 -5.64 1.40
CA LEU A 248 -10.96 -6.22 1.00
C LEU A 248 -10.81 -7.22 -0.16
N ASN A 249 -9.93 -6.94 -1.11
CA ASN A 249 -9.70 -7.81 -2.27
C ASN A 249 -9.20 -9.20 -1.86
N SER A 250 -8.29 -9.27 -0.89
CA SER A 250 -7.75 -10.52 -0.35
C SER A 250 -8.62 -11.17 0.72
N ARG A 251 -9.73 -10.54 1.15
CA ARG A 251 -10.56 -10.96 2.29
C ARG A 251 -9.81 -10.95 3.62
N THR A 252 -8.75 -10.17 3.73
CA THR A 252 -7.93 -10.05 4.95
C THR A 252 -8.24 -8.78 5.74
N ALA A 253 -8.99 -7.82 5.20
CA ALA A 253 -9.52 -6.71 5.98
C ALA A 253 -10.45 -7.24 7.08
N TRP A 254 -10.27 -6.76 8.33
CA TRP A 254 -11.03 -7.25 9.48
C TRP A 254 -12.42 -6.62 9.55
N VAL A 255 -13.45 -7.41 9.23
CA VAL A 255 -14.84 -6.97 9.19
C VAL A 255 -15.65 -7.52 10.38
N ILE A 256 -16.62 -6.73 10.87
CA ILE A 256 -17.51 -7.10 11.97
C ILE A 256 -18.50 -8.17 11.50
N GLU A 257 -19.17 -7.95 10.38
CA GLU A 257 -20.03 -8.93 9.75
C GLU A 257 -19.22 -9.80 8.78
N THR A 258 -19.65 -11.04 8.57
CA THR A 258 -18.92 -11.97 7.68
C THR A 258 -18.95 -11.51 6.23
N TYR A 259 -17.86 -11.78 5.53
CA TYR A 259 -17.82 -11.68 4.08
C TYR A 259 -18.86 -12.62 3.44
N ALA A 260 -19.50 -12.17 2.37
CA ALA A 260 -20.44 -13.02 1.60
C ALA A 260 -19.73 -14.17 0.88
N GLU A 261 -18.48 -13.91 0.41
CA GLU A 261 -17.64 -14.89 -0.26
C GLU A 261 -16.23 -14.82 0.31
N SER A 262 -15.83 -15.83 1.08
CA SER A 262 -14.47 -15.93 1.65
C SER A 262 -14.11 -17.38 1.96
N PRO A 263 -12.81 -17.71 2.02
CA PRO A 263 -12.36 -18.97 2.66
C PRO A 263 -12.91 -19.09 4.09
N PRO A 264 -13.12 -20.32 4.59
CA PRO A 264 -13.70 -20.54 5.91
C PRO A 264 -12.93 -19.90 7.07
N ASP A 265 -11.63 -19.76 6.95
CA ASP A 265 -10.71 -19.14 7.92
C ASP A 265 -10.62 -17.62 7.81
N LEU A 266 -11.24 -17.02 6.78
CA LEU A 266 -11.21 -15.58 6.51
C LEU A 266 -12.62 -14.95 6.53
N GLN A 267 -13.61 -15.58 7.15
CA GLN A 267 -14.98 -15.06 7.18
C GLN A 267 -15.09 -13.63 7.76
N HIS A 268 -14.23 -13.28 8.70
CA HIS A 268 -14.13 -11.95 9.29
C HIS A 268 -12.83 -11.24 8.94
N GLY A 269 -12.07 -11.76 7.97
CA GLY A 269 -10.74 -11.26 7.68
C GLY A 269 -9.73 -11.67 8.76
N LYS A 270 -8.67 -10.87 8.90
CA LYS A 270 -7.54 -11.21 9.78
C LYS A 270 -7.12 -10.01 10.62
N PRO A 271 -7.47 -9.95 11.91
CA PRO A 271 -6.90 -8.96 12.82
C PRO A 271 -5.39 -9.19 12.95
N LEU A 272 -4.59 -8.15 12.75
CA LEU A 272 -3.14 -8.16 12.92
C LEU A 272 -2.71 -7.60 14.27
N MET A 273 -3.53 -6.75 14.89
CA MET A 273 -3.28 -6.16 16.20
C MET A 273 -4.55 -6.08 17.03
N THR A 274 -4.39 -6.33 18.33
CA THR A 274 -5.44 -6.11 19.31
C THR A 274 -5.54 -4.62 19.70
N PRO A 275 -6.67 -4.14 20.26
CA PRO A 275 -6.78 -2.76 20.79
C PRO A 275 -5.68 -2.42 21.80
N LYS A 276 -5.25 -3.37 22.63
CA LYS A 276 -4.17 -3.16 23.60
C LYS A 276 -2.80 -2.93 22.95
N GLU A 277 -2.50 -3.68 21.90
CA GLU A 277 -1.26 -3.48 21.12
C GLU A 277 -1.28 -2.14 20.39
N ILE A 278 -2.44 -1.72 19.86
CA ILE A 278 -2.64 -0.39 19.27
C ILE A 278 -2.43 0.71 20.31
N THR A 279 -2.98 0.56 21.54
CA THR A 279 -2.72 1.49 22.65
C THR A 279 -1.22 1.62 22.92
N ASN A 280 -0.52 0.49 23.03
CA ASN A 280 0.91 0.48 23.32
C ASN A 280 1.72 1.16 22.18
N ALA A 281 1.36 0.91 20.92
CA ALA A 281 1.97 1.53 19.75
C ALA A 281 1.80 3.05 19.77
N ALA A 282 0.58 3.50 20.03
CA ALA A 282 0.27 4.94 20.10
C ALA A 282 1.02 5.61 21.26
N GLU A 283 1.04 5.02 22.45
CA GLU A 283 1.80 5.55 23.58
C GLU A 283 3.31 5.66 23.30
N ARG A 284 3.89 4.68 22.58
CA ARG A 284 5.30 4.75 22.16
C ARG A 284 5.55 5.99 21.29
N CYS A 285 4.73 6.19 20.25
CA CYS A 285 4.85 7.35 19.37
C CYS A 285 4.65 8.67 20.12
N LEU A 286 3.61 8.77 20.96
CA LEU A 286 3.29 9.99 21.71
C LEU A 286 4.42 10.38 22.69
N ARG A 287 5.07 9.40 23.36
CA ARG A 287 6.25 9.66 24.22
C ARG A 287 7.44 10.20 23.45
N LEU A 288 7.55 9.91 22.16
CA LEU A 288 8.58 10.47 21.26
C LEU A 288 8.17 11.83 20.66
N ASN A 289 7.00 12.38 21.06
CA ASN A 289 6.36 13.53 20.44
C ASN A 289 6.14 13.32 18.93
N LEU A 290 5.51 12.19 18.59
CA LEU A 290 5.20 11.76 17.23
C LEU A 290 3.72 11.40 17.11
N GLY A 291 3.15 11.55 15.92
CA GLY A 291 1.84 11.03 15.55
C GLY A 291 1.87 9.51 15.28
N LEU A 292 0.73 8.96 14.89
CA LEU A 292 0.61 7.56 14.49
C LEU A 292 -0.32 7.43 13.29
N ALA A 293 0.10 6.72 12.26
CA ALA A 293 -0.71 6.32 11.12
C ALA A 293 -1.04 4.82 11.22
N MET A 294 -2.33 4.48 11.26
CA MET A 294 -2.84 3.12 11.45
C MET A 294 -3.55 2.67 10.19
N HIS A 295 -3.00 1.68 9.48
CA HIS A 295 -3.74 1.04 8.39
C HIS A 295 -4.93 0.28 8.98
N ALA A 296 -6.13 0.62 8.56
CA ALA A 296 -7.36 -0.06 8.93
C ALA A 296 -8.40 0.09 7.81
N ILE A 297 -8.73 -0.99 7.14
CA ILE A 297 -9.67 -1.03 6.01
C ILE A 297 -11.04 -1.53 6.46
N GLY A 298 -11.11 -2.63 7.20
CA GLY A 298 -12.35 -3.19 7.71
C GLY A 298 -12.88 -2.45 8.93
N ASP A 299 -14.21 -2.47 9.10
CA ASP A 299 -14.88 -1.81 10.23
C ASP A 299 -14.52 -2.41 11.60
N GLY A 300 -14.10 -3.67 11.66
CA GLY A 300 -13.54 -4.29 12.85
C GLY A 300 -12.18 -3.68 13.22
N ALA A 301 -11.30 -3.47 12.24
CA ALA A 301 -10.00 -2.83 12.45
C ALA A 301 -10.14 -1.35 12.81
N VAL A 302 -11.03 -0.61 12.13
CA VAL A 302 -11.33 0.79 12.46
C VAL A 302 -11.81 0.90 13.92
N ARG A 303 -12.74 0.02 14.34
CA ARG A 303 -13.21 -0.03 15.74
C ARG A 303 -12.08 -0.32 16.71
N ALA A 304 -11.24 -1.31 16.41
CA ALA A 304 -10.09 -1.65 17.27
C ALA A 304 -9.10 -0.49 17.41
N CYS A 305 -8.86 0.27 16.33
CA CYS A 305 -8.05 1.49 16.38
C CYS A 305 -8.68 2.54 17.31
N LEU A 306 -9.96 2.82 17.14
CA LEU A 306 -10.67 3.80 17.99
C LEU A 306 -10.72 3.36 19.47
N ASP A 307 -10.94 2.07 19.75
CA ASP A 307 -10.91 1.51 21.11
C ASP A 307 -9.51 1.64 21.73
N GLY A 308 -8.46 1.32 20.96
CA GLY A 308 -7.09 1.48 21.40
C GLY A 308 -6.76 2.93 21.74
N ILE A 309 -7.15 3.88 20.90
CA ILE A 309 -6.92 5.32 21.13
C ILE A 309 -7.77 5.85 22.30
N ALA A 310 -9.01 5.39 22.45
CA ALA A 310 -9.87 5.76 23.58
C ALA A 310 -9.26 5.38 24.94
N SER A 311 -8.49 4.29 24.96
CA SER A 311 -7.82 3.78 26.18
C SER A 311 -6.60 4.61 26.62
N ILE A 312 -6.10 5.51 25.78
CA ILE A 312 -4.96 6.37 26.10
C ILE A 312 -5.42 7.54 26.99
N PRO A 313 -4.70 7.86 28.07
CA PRO A 313 -5.01 9.03 28.90
C PRO A 313 -5.08 10.32 28.07
N SER A 314 -6.13 11.10 28.24
CA SER A 314 -6.34 12.36 27.49
C SER A 314 -5.17 13.32 27.63
N SER A 315 -4.52 13.35 28.80
CA SER A 315 -3.32 14.17 29.04
C SER A 315 -2.16 13.80 28.10
N LEU A 316 -1.98 12.52 27.79
CA LEU A 316 -0.95 12.08 26.87
C LEU A 316 -1.34 12.39 25.41
N ARG A 317 -2.61 12.17 25.04
CA ARG A 317 -3.08 12.51 23.68
C ARG A 317 -2.95 13.99 23.35
N LEU A 318 -3.25 14.86 24.33
CA LEU A 318 -3.18 16.31 24.18
C LEU A 318 -1.76 16.88 24.32
N SER A 319 -0.77 16.08 24.72
CA SER A 319 0.62 16.54 24.86
C SER A 319 1.37 16.68 23.53
N VAL A 320 0.85 16.06 22.46
CA VAL A 320 1.48 16.09 21.13
C VAL A 320 0.91 17.25 20.31
N SER A 321 1.78 17.83 19.47
CA SER A 321 1.37 18.94 18.60
C SER A 321 0.18 18.55 17.71
N PRO A 322 -0.82 19.42 17.52
CA PRO A 322 -1.89 19.21 16.55
C PRO A 322 -1.42 18.97 15.12
N SER A 323 -0.18 19.35 14.80
CA SER A 323 0.46 19.06 13.50
C SER A 323 0.97 17.63 13.36
N LEU A 324 0.84 16.79 14.39
CA LEU A 324 1.27 15.40 14.45
C LEU A 324 0.07 14.49 14.77
N PRO A 325 -0.90 14.36 13.86
CA PRO A 325 -2.16 13.70 14.16
C PRO A 325 -1.99 12.18 14.35
N ILE A 326 -2.89 11.63 15.16
CA ILE A 326 -3.22 10.20 15.08
C ILE A 326 -4.21 10.05 13.94
N ARG A 327 -3.93 9.15 13.00
CA ARG A 327 -4.73 8.95 11.79
C ARG A 327 -5.02 7.49 11.55
N ILE A 328 -6.22 7.22 11.06
CA ILE A 328 -6.61 5.92 10.47
C ILE A 328 -6.54 6.07 8.96
N GLU A 329 -5.68 5.27 8.36
CA GLU A 329 -5.48 5.21 6.92
C GLU A 329 -6.52 4.30 6.29
N HIS A 330 -6.95 4.65 5.09
CA HIS A 330 -8.00 4.01 4.30
C HIS A 330 -9.38 4.21 4.89
N ALA A 331 -9.69 3.66 6.07
CA ALA A 331 -11.00 3.77 6.72
C ALA A 331 -12.14 3.48 5.72
N GLU A 332 -12.01 2.35 4.97
CA GLU A 332 -12.89 2.07 3.84
C GLU A 332 -14.28 1.60 4.29
N LEU A 333 -14.33 0.68 5.27
CA LEU A 333 -15.57 0.34 5.95
C LEU A 333 -15.58 0.97 7.33
N ILE A 334 -16.66 1.68 7.67
CA ILE A 334 -16.85 2.26 9.00
C ILE A 334 -18.25 1.94 9.50
N ALA A 335 -18.35 1.27 10.65
CA ALA A 335 -19.63 1.07 11.28
C ALA A 335 -20.25 2.44 11.67
N PRO A 336 -21.55 2.69 11.46
CA PRO A 336 -22.17 3.99 11.71
C PRO A 336 -21.95 4.52 13.13
N THR A 337 -21.86 3.62 14.11
CA THR A 337 -21.59 3.96 15.53
C THR A 337 -20.18 4.46 15.79
N ASP A 338 -19.23 4.19 14.88
CA ASP A 338 -17.83 4.58 15.04
C ASP A 338 -17.51 5.92 14.37
N ILE A 339 -18.37 6.41 13.46
CA ILE A 339 -18.16 7.70 12.77
C ILE A 339 -17.99 8.88 13.75
N PRO A 340 -18.86 9.10 14.77
CA PRO A 340 -18.70 10.22 15.69
C PRO A 340 -17.41 10.16 16.52
N ARG A 341 -16.89 8.95 16.76
CA ARG A 341 -15.70 8.72 17.57
C ARG A 341 -14.43 9.32 16.97
N PHE A 342 -14.36 9.49 15.66
CA PHE A 342 -13.24 10.19 15.03
C PHE A 342 -13.09 11.61 15.59
N ALA A 343 -14.18 12.38 15.62
CA ALA A 343 -14.18 13.73 16.17
C ALA A 343 -13.98 13.74 17.70
N GLU A 344 -14.66 12.85 18.43
CA GLU A 344 -14.55 12.73 19.90
C GLU A 344 -13.13 12.43 20.36
N LEU A 345 -12.39 11.61 19.60
CA LEU A 345 -11.03 11.20 19.93
C LEU A 345 -9.96 12.07 19.26
N GLY A 346 -10.35 12.98 18.35
CA GLY A 346 -9.41 13.77 17.56
C GLY A 346 -8.59 12.93 16.58
N VAL A 347 -9.15 11.83 16.05
CA VAL A 347 -8.51 10.94 15.07
C VAL A 347 -8.86 11.40 13.66
N VAL A 348 -7.87 11.49 12.80
CA VAL A 348 -8.06 11.87 11.39
C VAL A 348 -8.37 10.64 10.55
N ALA A 349 -9.43 10.68 9.76
CA ALA A 349 -9.66 9.69 8.70
C ALA A 349 -8.87 10.11 7.44
N SER A 350 -7.85 9.35 7.10
CA SER A 350 -7.01 9.57 5.92
C SER A 350 -7.48 8.63 4.80
N VAL A 351 -8.33 9.15 3.92
CA VAL A 351 -9.04 8.36 2.92
C VAL A 351 -8.43 8.49 1.54
N GLN A 352 -8.49 7.42 0.75
CA GLN A 352 -7.99 7.36 -0.63
C GLN A 352 -9.16 7.09 -1.57
N PRO A 353 -9.81 8.13 -2.15
CA PRO A 353 -10.97 7.97 -3.03
C PRO A 353 -10.71 7.11 -4.28
N CYS A 354 -9.44 7.03 -4.73
CA CYS A 354 -9.06 6.20 -5.87
C CYS A 354 -9.22 4.69 -5.62
N HIS A 355 -9.20 4.24 -4.35
CA HIS A 355 -9.44 2.83 -4.01
C HIS A 355 -10.82 2.36 -4.47
N LEU A 356 -11.85 3.21 -4.41
CA LEU A 356 -13.18 2.84 -4.89
C LEU A 356 -13.18 2.37 -6.36
N LEU A 357 -12.35 2.98 -7.20
CA LEU A 357 -12.24 2.59 -8.62
C LEU A 357 -11.63 1.20 -8.80
N ALA A 358 -10.72 0.81 -7.90
CA ALA A 358 -10.09 -0.50 -7.93
C ALA A 358 -10.95 -1.59 -7.26
N ASP A 359 -11.71 -1.22 -6.23
CA ASP A 359 -12.32 -2.16 -5.30
C ASP A 359 -13.83 -2.37 -5.54
N ILE A 360 -14.47 -1.57 -6.39
CA ILE A 360 -15.94 -1.58 -6.56
C ILE A 360 -16.50 -2.98 -6.84
N GLU A 361 -15.85 -3.77 -7.69
CA GLU A 361 -16.30 -5.14 -8.00
C GLU A 361 -16.10 -6.10 -6.82
N ALA A 362 -14.99 -5.94 -6.09
CA ALA A 362 -14.69 -6.73 -4.90
C ALA A 362 -15.67 -6.39 -3.77
N LEU A 363 -16.01 -5.12 -3.58
CA LEU A 363 -16.97 -4.65 -2.59
C LEU A 363 -18.35 -5.28 -2.81
N HIS A 364 -18.85 -5.27 -4.05
CA HIS A 364 -20.13 -5.89 -4.38
C HIS A 364 -20.17 -7.41 -4.12
N ARG A 365 -19.05 -8.11 -4.26
CA ARG A 365 -18.96 -9.55 -3.98
C ARG A 365 -18.68 -9.85 -2.51
N ALA A 366 -17.79 -9.06 -1.90
CA ALA A 366 -17.31 -9.34 -0.56
C ALA A 366 -18.28 -8.91 0.55
N VAL A 367 -18.87 -7.71 0.40
CA VAL A 367 -19.67 -7.06 1.45
C VAL A 367 -20.97 -6.45 0.89
N PRO A 368 -21.78 -7.20 0.09
CA PRO A 368 -22.97 -6.67 -0.58
C PRO A 368 -24.00 -6.09 0.39
N GLY A 369 -24.08 -6.60 1.61
CA GLY A 369 -24.98 -6.11 2.66
C GLY A 369 -24.48 -4.90 3.45
N GLN A 370 -23.29 -4.40 3.16
CA GLN A 370 -22.61 -3.34 3.93
C GLN A 370 -22.18 -2.16 3.05
N LEU A 371 -22.69 -2.04 1.84
CA LEU A 371 -22.28 -0.99 0.89
C LEU A 371 -22.55 0.44 1.39
N ASP A 372 -23.50 0.62 2.29
CA ASP A 372 -23.79 1.88 2.98
C ASP A 372 -22.72 2.31 3.99
N ARG A 373 -21.84 1.38 4.40
CA ARG A 373 -20.69 1.61 5.29
C ARG A 373 -19.39 1.87 4.54
N VAL A 374 -19.40 1.65 3.21
CA VAL A 374 -18.22 1.83 2.37
C VAL A 374 -17.96 3.31 2.16
N MET A 375 -16.75 3.74 2.52
CA MET A 375 -16.26 5.10 2.29
C MET A 375 -17.28 6.19 2.65
N PRO A 376 -17.78 6.27 3.91
CA PRO A 376 -18.87 7.15 4.31
C PRO A 376 -18.41 8.60 4.46
N TRP A 377 -17.67 9.14 3.48
CA TRP A 377 -17.01 10.46 3.53
C TRP A 377 -17.96 11.60 3.87
N LYS A 378 -19.18 11.56 3.31
CA LYS A 378 -20.20 12.58 3.60
C LYS A 378 -20.57 12.62 5.09
N SER A 379 -20.51 11.49 5.78
CA SER A 379 -20.79 11.38 7.21
C SER A 379 -19.59 11.79 8.06
N LEU A 380 -18.37 11.56 7.57
CA LEU A 380 -17.13 11.98 8.23
C LEU A 380 -16.91 13.51 8.18
N ILE A 381 -17.41 14.20 7.15
CA ILE A 381 -17.28 15.67 6.99
C ILE A 381 -18.30 16.45 7.84
N ARG A 382 -19.40 15.83 8.26
CA ARG A 382 -20.48 16.44 9.05
C ARG A 382 -20.15 16.49 10.53
#